data_3bccdf5e451755f1041b9ca37ec9ec93
#
_entry.id   3bccdf5e451755f1041b9ca37ec9ec93
#
_cell.length_a   1.000
_cell.length_b   1.000
_cell.length_c   1.000
_cell.angle_alpha   90.00
_cell.angle_beta   90.00
_cell.angle_gamma   90.00
#
_symmetry.space_group_name_H-M   'P 1'
#
loop_
_entity.id
_entity.type
_entity.pdbx_description
1 polymer ?
#
loop_
_entity_poly.entity_id
_entity_poly.type
_entity_poly.pdbx_seq_one_letter_code
_entity_poly.pdbx_strand_id
1 'polypeptide(L)'
;MKFPATLLALLASFACLRAADYETRVFTAPDGAKLPYRLLVPANYDKAKQYPLVVFLHGAGERGDDNVAQLRHGAPLFAKPEVREKYPAFVFAPQCPKDQTWSAVKGWTDAESFQPEPKPAMKLALGAIDALAKEFSIDADRLYITGLSMGGYGSWDLLCRIPQRIAAALPVCGGGDSTKIAVAKGVAVWAFHGMEDTPVPVARSRELIAALQAAGGAPLYSEYPYVKHDSWTNAYGEPELLAWMFAQRRGQVVAWDKIASPFAQPPSSLFPGAGTVQSGLWFRGLWKGKREQWAKDRETDQGAIVFFGDSITQGWNSLAQDFPGMKVANRGISGDTTRGLRERVQGDVIALKPRAVSILIGTNDLDQGTEPDVVAKNLKIIVADLLHANPKLPIVINKVMPRAAKAGKFPDKITTLNALFEMEFDEYPTVTFCDTWKLFAADDGQCAKAEFPDMLHPNAAGYAKWVAELRPIIERVAK
;
A
#
# COMPACT_ATOMS: atom_id res chain seq x y z
N MET A 1 -39.59 -1.60 -19.15
CA MET A 1 -39.49 -1.11 -17.77
C MET A 1 -38.63 0.14 -17.75
N LYS A 2 -39.23 1.29 -17.46
CA LYS A 2 -38.52 2.58 -17.37
C LYS A 2 -37.92 2.68 -15.96
N PHE A 3 -36.60 2.67 -15.83
CA PHE A 3 -35.92 2.98 -14.58
C PHE A 3 -36.12 4.47 -14.26
N PRO A 4 -36.43 4.85 -13.02
CA PRO A 4 -36.71 6.24 -12.70
C PRO A 4 -35.44 7.09 -12.72
N ALA A 5 -35.48 8.20 -13.42
CA ALA A 5 -34.44 9.23 -13.54
C ALA A 5 -34.01 9.87 -12.21
N THR A 6 -34.65 9.52 -11.12
CA THR A 6 -34.46 10.10 -9.76
C THR A 6 -33.14 9.64 -9.09
N LEU A 7 -32.58 8.49 -9.46
CA LEU A 7 -31.34 8.00 -8.83
C LEU A 7 -30.07 8.67 -9.35
N LEU A 8 -30.10 9.13 -10.62
CA LEU A 8 -28.96 9.86 -11.21
C LEU A 8 -28.84 11.30 -10.69
N ALA A 9 -29.98 11.92 -10.37
CA ALA A 9 -30.02 13.28 -9.79
C ALA A 9 -29.49 13.34 -8.35
N LEU A 10 -29.65 12.28 -7.55
CA LEU A 10 -29.12 12.22 -6.18
C LEU A 10 -27.58 12.08 -6.16
N LEU A 11 -27.00 11.31 -7.08
CA LEU A 11 -25.53 11.16 -7.16
C LEU A 11 -24.85 12.43 -7.69
N ALA A 12 -25.48 13.14 -8.61
CA ALA A 12 -24.98 14.41 -9.12
C ALA A 12 -25.07 15.54 -8.06
N SER A 13 -26.14 15.54 -7.22
CA SER A 13 -26.28 16.51 -6.15
C SER A 13 -25.28 16.29 -5.00
N PHE A 14 -24.88 15.05 -4.68
CA PHE A 14 -23.83 14.78 -3.68
C PHE A 14 -22.44 15.22 -4.15
N ALA A 15 -22.12 15.11 -5.43
CA ALA A 15 -20.84 15.60 -5.97
C ALA A 15 -20.79 17.14 -6.03
N CYS A 16 -21.91 17.80 -6.28
CA CYS A 16 -22.00 19.26 -6.37
C CYS A 16 -21.93 19.94 -4.99
N LEU A 17 -22.51 19.33 -3.94
CA LEU A 17 -22.47 19.85 -2.56
C LEU A 17 -21.05 19.91 -1.98
N ARG A 18 -20.15 19.00 -2.36
CA ARG A 18 -18.77 18.92 -1.85
C ARG A 18 -17.82 19.97 -2.41
N ALA A 19 -18.05 20.42 -3.66
CA ALA A 19 -17.31 21.55 -4.24
C ALA A 19 -17.78 22.89 -3.66
N ALA A 20 -19.03 22.98 -3.21
CA ALA A 20 -19.63 24.18 -2.61
C ALA A 20 -19.04 24.55 -1.24
N ASP A 21 -18.42 23.59 -0.53
CA ASP A 21 -17.76 23.84 0.77
C ASP A 21 -16.42 24.61 0.64
N TYR A 22 -15.80 24.60 -0.54
CA TYR A 22 -14.57 25.32 -0.82
C TYR A 22 -14.85 26.74 -1.29
N GLU A 23 -14.41 27.75 -0.53
CA GLU A 23 -14.49 29.16 -0.93
C GLU A 23 -13.67 29.42 -2.20
N THR A 24 -14.23 30.20 -3.12
CA THR A 24 -13.53 30.69 -4.32
C THR A 24 -12.71 31.93 -3.98
N ARG A 25 -11.39 31.85 -4.15
CA ARG A 25 -10.47 32.92 -3.82
C ARG A 25 -9.42 33.13 -4.91
N VAL A 26 -8.75 34.27 -4.89
CA VAL A 26 -7.61 34.61 -5.76
C VAL A 26 -6.52 35.25 -4.89
N PHE A 27 -5.32 34.72 -4.90
CA PHE A 27 -4.16 35.39 -4.36
C PHE A 27 -3.60 36.36 -5.40
N THR A 28 -3.28 37.58 -5.00
CA THR A 28 -2.59 38.57 -5.84
C THR A 28 -1.26 38.93 -5.20
N ALA A 29 -0.17 38.67 -5.90
CA ALA A 29 1.15 39.01 -5.47
C ALA A 29 1.42 40.53 -5.61
N PRO A 30 2.45 41.09 -4.94
CA PRO A 30 2.78 42.52 -5.03
C PRO A 30 3.07 43.04 -6.44
N ASP A 31 3.54 42.17 -7.35
CA ASP A 31 3.78 42.45 -8.77
C ASP A 31 2.50 42.35 -9.64
N GLY A 32 1.35 42.07 -9.03
CA GLY A 32 0.05 41.93 -9.70
C GLY A 32 -0.24 40.54 -10.27
N ALA A 33 0.69 39.58 -10.17
CA ALA A 33 0.47 38.22 -10.61
C ALA A 33 -0.59 37.54 -9.74
N LYS A 34 -1.47 36.73 -10.37
CA LYS A 34 -2.63 36.14 -9.72
C LYS A 34 -2.58 34.61 -9.73
N LEU A 35 -3.06 34.01 -8.63
CA LEU A 35 -3.23 32.57 -8.50
C LEU A 35 -4.64 32.29 -8.00
N PRO A 36 -5.55 31.74 -8.83
CA PRO A 36 -6.82 31.21 -8.37
C PRO A 36 -6.63 30.06 -7.40
N TYR A 37 -7.43 30.00 -6.36
CA TYR A 37 -7.40 28.88 -5.42
C TYR A 37 -8.76 28.63 -4.77
N ARG A 38 -8.94 27.45 -4.26
CA ARG A 38 -10.04 27.06 -3.41
C ARG A 38 -9.56 26.88 -1.98
N LEU A 39 -10.32 27.40 -1.04
CA LEU A 39 -10.02 27.30 0.40
C LEU A 39 -11.16 26.59 1.13
N LEU A 40 -10.87 25.45 1.74
CA LEU A 40 -11.76 24.86 2.74
C LEU A 40 -11.41 25.47 4.10
N VAL A 41 -12.40 26.05 4.76
CA VAL A 41 -12.28 26.57 6.13
C VAL A 41 -12.76 25.48 7.11
N PRO A 42 -12.10 25.30 8.27
CA PRO A 42 -12.57 24.36 9.29
C PRO A 42 -14.04 24.57 9.63
N ALA A 43 -14.80 23.47 9.76
CA ALA A 43 -16.15 23.58 10.30
C ALA A 43 -16.10 24.21 11.70
N ASN A 44 -16.95 25.20 11.95
CA ASN A 44 -16.98 25.95 13.24
C ASN A 44 -15.63 26.63 13.57
N TYR A 45 -15.02 27.29 12.56
CA TYR A 45 -13.74 28.01 12.75
C TYR A 45 -13.85 29.01 13.90
N ASP A 46 -12.92 28.90 14.83
CA ASP A 46 -12.77 29.76 16.00
C ASP A 46 -11.38 30.41 15.97
N LYS A 47 -11.34 31.73 15.87
CA LYS A 47 -10.07 32.49 15.83
C LYS A 47 -9.19 32.32 17.07
N ALA A 48 -9.75 31.89 18.18
CA ALA A 48 -8.98 31.61 19.41
C ALA A 48 -8.26 30.26 19.38
N LYS A 49 -8.55 29.41 18.40
CA LYS A 49 -7.91 28.10 18.21
C LYS A 49 -6.98 28.11 17.00
N GLN A 50 -5.96 27.29 17.07
CA GLN A 50 -5.04 27.09 15.93
C GLN A 50 -5.39 25.82 15.16
N TYR A 51 -5.38 25.91 13.83
CA TYR A 51 -5.76 24.82 12.93
C TYR A 51 -4.63 24.49 11.96
N PRO A 52 -4.48 23.22 11.57
CA PRO A 52 -3.52 22.84 10.53
C PRO A 52 -3.89 23.46 9.18
N LEU A 53 -2.87 23.61 8.32
CA LEU A 53 -3.05 23.92 6.91
C LEU A 53 -2.58 22.74 6.07
N VAL A 54 -3.48 22.24 5.20
CA VAL A 54 -3.18 21.25 4.16
C VAL A 54 -3.02 21.98 2.84
N VAL A 55 -1.87 21.84 2.18
CA VAL A 55 -1.65 22.29 0.80
C VAL A 55 -1.88 21.11 -0.12
N PHE A 56 -2.86 21.23 -1.00
CA PHE A 56 -3.20 20.22 -1.98
C PHE A 56 -2.83 20.68 -3.39
N LEU A 57 -1.88 20.00 -4.03
CA LEU A 57 -1.41 20.30 -5.39
C LEU A 57 -1.99 19.29 -6.39
N HIS A 58 -2.75 19.78 -7.37
CA HIS A 58 -3.42 18.95 -8.38
C HIS A 58 -2.47 18.47 -9.49
N GLY A 59 -2.93 17.52 -10.31
CA GLY A 59 -2.22 16.98 -11.46
C GLY A 59 -2.24 17.89 -12.71
N ALA A 60 -1.56 17.46 -13.77
CA ALA A 60 -1.45 18.26 -15.00
C ALA A 60 -2.80 18.44 -15.72
N GLY A 61 -3.74 17.51 -15.54
CA GLY A 61 -5.07 17.58 -16.17
C GLY A 61 -6.00 18.65 -15.60
N GLU A 62 -5.71 19.15 -14.41
CA GLU A 62 -6.52 20.14 -13.68
C GLU A 62 -5.99 21.57 -13.79
N ARG A 63 -4.94 21.80 -14.64
CA ARG A 63 -4.42 23.12 -14.94
C ARG A 63 -5.47 24.00 -15.62
N GLY A 64 -5.47 25.28 -15.30
CA GLY A 64 -6.43 26.24 -15.87
C GLY A 64 -6.58 27.50 -15.03
N ASP A 65 -7.73 28.15 -15.24
CA ASP A 65 -8.11 29.37 -14.56
C ASP A 65 -9.62 29.36 -14.15
N ASP A 66 -10.28 28.20 -14.34
CA ASP A 66 -11.69 28.03 -13.99
C ASP A 66 -11.95 27.98 -12.48
N ASN A 67 -10.88 27.82 -11.71
CA ASN A 67 -10.91 27.67 -10.24
C ASN A 67 -11.86 26.55 -9.76
N VAL A 68 -12.01 25.47 -10.53
CA VAL A 68 -12.88 24.32 -10.27
C VAL A 68 -12.16 22.99 -10.45
N ALA A 69 -11.42 22.83 -11.55
CA ALA A 69 -10.82 21.57 -11.96
C ALA A 69 -9.86 20.99 -10.92
N GLN A 70 -9.15 21.81 -10.15
CA GLN A 70 -8.22 21.39 -9.10
C GLN A 70 -8.86 20.59 -7.96
N LEU A 71 -10.20 20.62 -7.85
CA LEU A 71 -10.93 19.85 -6.84
C LEU A 71 -11.33 18.44 -7.32
N ARG A 72 -10.95 18.02 -8.53
CA ARG A 72 -11.44 16.77 -9.15
C ARG A 72 -10.97 15.53 -8.39
N HIS A 73 -9.70 15.49 -7.97
CA HIS A 73 -9.07 14.33 -7.35
C HIS A 73 -8.48 14.70 -5.98
N GLY A 74 -8.59 13.82 -4.99
CA GLY A 74 -7.98 13.98 -3.66
C GLY A 74 -8.59 15.08 -2.79
N ALA A 75 -8.70 16.30 -3.25
CA ALA A 75 -9.27 17.42 -2.50
C ALA A 75 -10.65 17.12 -1.90
N PRO A 76 -11.59 16.42 -2.58
CA PRO A 76 -12.88 16.06 -2.01
C PRO A 76 -12.82 15.22 -0.74
N LEU A 77 -11.72 14.51 -0.48
CA LEU A 77 -11.53 13.76 0.76
C LEU A 77 -11.67 14.66 1.99
N PHE A 78 -11.05 15.84 1.95
CA PHE A 78 -11.03 16.79 3.08
C PHE A 78 -12.37 17.49 3.31
N ALA A 79 -13.25 17.54 2.30
CA ALA A 79 -14.58 18.13 2.40
C ALA A 79 -15.66 17.16 2.94
N LYS A 80 -15.30 15.88 3.15
CA LYS A 80 -16.24 14.91 3.73
C LYS A 80 -16.64 15.33 5.15
N PRO A 81 -17.92 15.29 5.53
CA PRO A 81 -18.38 15.72 6.85
C PRO A 81 -17.62 15.04 8.00
N GLU A 82 -17.44 13.72 7.92
CA GLU A 82 -16.73 12.92 8.92
C GLU A 82 -15.22 13.29 9.03
N VAL A 83 -14.62 13.74 7.93
CA VAL A 83 -13.22 14.21 7.92
C VAL A 83 -13.11 15.60 8.52
N ARG A 84 -14.02 16.51 8.16
CA ARG A 84 -14.06 17.88 8.70
C ARG A 84 -14.35 17.91 10.21
N GLU A 85 -15.17 16.96 10.69
CA GLU A 85 -15.47 16.82 12.11
C GLU A 85 -14.25 16.30 12.88
N LYS A 86 -13.64 15.23 12.39
CA LYS A 86 -12.54 14.55 13.08
C LYS A 86 -11.19 15.27 12.94
N TYR A 87 -10.97 15.93 11.79
CA TYR A 87 -9.71 16.58 11.44
C TYR A 87 -9.96 18.02 10.92
N PRO A 88 -10.45 18.94 11.76
CA PRO A 88 -10.72 20.31 11.33
C PRO A 88 -9.41 20.98 10.88
N ALA A 89 -9.34 21.37 9.61
CA ALA A 89 -8.17 21.95 8.98
C ALA A 89 -8.55 22.94 7.89
N PHE A 90 -7.67 23.90 7.62
CA PHE A 90 -7.71 24.62 6.35
C PHE A 90 -7.17 23.75 5.25
N VAL A 91 -7.78 23.78 4.05
CA VAL A 91 -7.23 23.13 2.86
C VAL A 91 -7.11 24.16 1.75
N PHE A 92 -5.88 24.44 1.37
CA PHE A 92 -5.51 25.34 0.29
C PHE A 92 -5.27 24.53 -0.99
N ALA A 93 -6.14 24.68 -1.97
CA ALA A 93 -6.09 24.02 -3.27
C ALA A 93 -5.90 25.06 -4.40
N PRO A 94 -4.67 25.48 -4.70
CA PRO A 94 -4.41 26.42 -5.78
C PRO A 94 -4.60 25.76 -7.15
N GLN A 95 -4.90 26.56 -8.18
CA GLN A 95 -4.93 26.10 -9.56
C GLN A 95 -3.72 26.64 -10.33
N CYS A 96 -2.90 25.72 -10.82
CA CYS A 96 -1.76 26.03 -11.68
C CYS A 96 -2.24 26.47 -13.07
N PRO A 97 -1.73 27.55 -13.64
CA PRO A 97 -2.05 27.98 -14.99
C PRO A 97 -1.76 26.88 -16.04
N LYS A 98 -2.48 26.93 -17.19
CA LYS A 98 -2.47 25.87 -18.20
C LYS A 98 -1.08 25.59 -18.78
N ASP A 99 -0.24 26.61 -18.91
CA ASP A 99 1.11 26.60 -19.51
C ASP A 99 2.23 26.43 -18.45
N GLN A 100 1.89 26.23 -17.18
CA GLN A 100 2.84 26.14 -16.08
C GLN A 100 2.84 24.78 -15.40
N THR A 101 3.83 24.58 -14.52
CA THR A 101 3.97 23.42 -13.64
C THR A 101 4.33 23.87 -12.24
N TRP A 102 4.08 23.01 -11.23
CA TRP A 102 4.47 23.29 -9.84
C TRP A 102 5.99 23.29 -9.63
N SER A 103 6.69 22.41 -10.34
CA SER A 103 8.15 22.27 -10.25
C SER A 103 8.80 22.34 -11.63
N ALA A 104 10.13 22.33 -11.68
CA ALA A 104 10.87 22.24 -12.94
C ALA A 104 10.81 20.80 -13.46
N VAL A 105 9.86 20.49 -14.34
CA VAL A 105 9.71 19.17 -14.97
C VAL A 105 10.23 19.22 -16.40
N LYS A 106 11.24 18.39 -16.71
CA LYS A 106 11.74 18.19 -18.09
C LYS A 106 11.26 16.86 -18.63
N GLY A 107 9.96 16.75 -18.91
CA GLY A 107 9.32 15.48 -19.19
C GLY A 107 9.01 14.73 -17.85
N TRP A 108 8.02 13.87 -17.83
CA TRP A 108 7.58 13.19 -16.61
C TRP A 108 8.39 11.94 -16.28
N THR A 109 9.24 11.51 -17.21
CA THR A 109 10.01 10.26 -17.12
C THR A 109 11.41 10.44 -16.58
N ASP A 110 11.97 11.64 -16.71
CA ASP A 110 13.37 11.90 -16.37
C ASP A 110 13.55 12.36 -14.92
N ALA A 111 14.76 12.15 -14.38
CA ALA A 111 15.16 12.73 -13.11
C ALA A 111 15.23 14.24 -13.23
N GLU A 112 14.64 14.93 -12.26
CA GLU A 112 14.60 16.39 -12.22
C GLU A 112 15.79 16.95 -11.46
N SER A 113 16.31 18.07 -11.97
CA SER A 113 17.23 18.89 -11.21
C SER A 113 16.47 20.01 -10.49
N PHE A 114 16.59 20.05 -9.18
CA PHE A 114 16.04 21.12 -8.36
C PHE A 114 16.58 22.49 -8.81
N GLN A 115 15.66 23.44 -9.03
CA GLN A 115 16.01 24.81 -9.38
C GLN A 115 15.90 25.69 -8.13
N PRO A 116 16.93 26.50 -7.78
CA PRO A 116 16.87 27.41 -6.63
C PRO A 116 15.66 28.35 -6.68
N GLU A 117 15.39 28.94 -7.86
CA GLU A 117 14.20 29.76 -8.06
C GLU A 117 12.96 28.88 -8.32
N PRO A 118 11.87 29.06 -7.56
CA PRO A 118 10.64 28.34 -7.77
C PRO A 118 9.99 28.74 -9.10
N LYS A 119 9.28 27.81 -9.73
CA LYS A 119 8.41 28.12 -10.89
C LYS A 119 7.36 29.18 -10.50
N PRO A 120 6.90 30.01 -11.44
CA PRO A 120 5.99 31.11 -11.12
C PRO A 120 4.74 30.68 -10.33
N ALA A 121 4.08 29.58 -10.72
CA ALA A 121 2.93 29.05 -10.00
C ALA A 121 3.29 28.62 -8.55
N MET A 122 4.44 28.00 -8.34
CA MET A 122 4.93 27.64 -7.01
C MET A 122 5.29 28.86 -6.17
N LYS A 123 5.89 29.89 -6.77
CA LYS A 123 6.18 31.16 -6.09
C LYS A 123 4.89 31.81 -5.57
N LEU A 124 3.86 31.84 -6.39
CA LEU A 124 2.54 32.36 -5.99
C LEU A 124 1.90 31.50 -4.90
N ALA A 125 2.02 30.17 -4.99
CA ALA A 125 1.51 29.27 -3.96
C ALA A 125 2.19 29.48 -2.60
N LEU A 126 3.51 29.67 -2.59
CA LEU A 126 4.26 30.03 -1.37
C LEU A 126 3.80 31.35 -0.79
N GLY A 127 3.63 32.38 -1.63
CA GLY A 127 3.10 33.68 -1.20
C GLY A 127 1.67 33.59 -0.65
N ALA A 128 0.82 32.76 -1.23
CA ALA A 128 -0.52 32.52 -0.74
C ALA A 128 -0.54 31.79 0.61
N ILE A 129 0.34 30.81 0.82
CA ILE A 129 0.52 30.16 2.12
C ILE A 129 0.90 31.18 3.21
N ASP A 130 1.80 32.10 2.91
CA ASP A 130 2.18 33.16 3.83
C ASP A 130 1.06 34.16 4.10
N ALA A 131 0.25 34.48 3.10
CA ALA A 131 -0.94 35.34 3.26
C ALA A 131 -2.02 34.67 4.12
N LEU A 132 -2.29 33.38 3.90
CA LEU A 132 -3.25 32.60 4.70
C LEU A 132 -2.80 32.52 6.17
N ALA A 133 -1.51 32.33 6.43
CA ALA A 133 -0.96 32.30 7.79
C ALA A 133 -1.10 33.65 8.54
N LYS A 134 -1.22 34.76 7.81
CA LYS A 134 -1.48 36.09 8.38
C LYS A 134 -2.99 36.35 8.56
N GLU A 135 -3.83 35.80 7.70
CA GLU A 135 -5.26 36.00 7.69
C GLU A 135 -5.98 35.14 8.75
N PHE A 136 -5.50 33.91 8.94
CA PHE A 136 -6.16 32.90 9.77
C PHE A 136 -5.27 32.39 10.90
N SER A 137 -5.89 31.83 11.93
CA SER A 137 -5.22 31.16 13.06
C SER A 137 -4.66 29.78 12.65
N ILE A 138 -3.63 29.78 11.80
CA ILE A 138 -2.95 28.58 11.33
C ILE A 138 -1.87 28.16 12.32
N ASP A 139 -1.85 26.85 12.68
CA ASP A 139 -0.78 26.25 13.49
C ASP A 139 0.48 26.07 12.63
N ALA A 140 1.50 26.85 12.92
CA ALA A 140 2.77 26.83 12.18
C ALA A 140 3.52 25.49 12.30
N ASP A 141 3.17 24.65 13.27
CA ASP A 141 3.75 23.33 13.46
C ASP A 141 2.97 22.22 12.75
N ARG A 142 1.88 22.55 12.05
CA ARG A 142 1.02 21.60 11.35
C ARG A 142 0.71 22.03 9.91
N LEU A 143 1.77 22.29 9.14
CA LEU A 143 1.68 22.46 7.68
C LEU A 143 1.87 21.09 7.03
N TYR A 144 0.87 20.64 6.29
CA TYR A 144 0.87 19.40 5.56
C TYR A 144 0.83 19.62 4.06
N ILE A 145 1.58 18.83 3.31
CA ILE A 145 1.67 18.94 1.86
C ILE A 145 1.19 17.62 1.25
N THR A 146 0.31 17.70 0.25
CA THR A 146 -0.03 16.54 -0.58
C THR A 146 -0.29 16.98 -2.02
N GLY A 147 -0.15 16.05 -2.94
CA GLY A 147 -0.43 16.31 -4.34
C GLY A 147 -0.19 15.08 -5.19
N LEU A 148 -0.80 15.04 -6.38
CA LEU A 148 -0.78 13.90 -7.27
C LEU A 148 -0.14 14.25 -8.63
N SER A 149 0.60 13.31 -9.22
CA SER A 149 1.22 13.48 -10.53
C SER A 149 2.08 14.76 -10.56
N MET A 150 1.78 15.74 -11.40
CA MET A 150 2.40 17.07 -11.37
C MET A 150 2.42 17.68 -9.96
N GLY A 151 1.37 17.51 -9.17
CA GLY A 151 1.30 17.95 -7.77
C GLY A 151 2.16 17.08 -6.85
N GLY A 152 2.39 15.82 -7.18
CA GLY A 152 3.37 14.97 -6.52
C GLY A 152 4.79 15.51 -6.68
N TYR A 153 5.15 15.92 -7.91
CA TYR A 153 6.41 16.66 -8.17
C TYR A 153 6.48 17.95 -7.37
N GLY A 154 5.38 18.74 -7.34
CA GLY A 154 5.30 19.95 -6.52
C GLY A 154 5.48 19.66 -5.02
N SER A 155 4.97 18.53 -4.53
CA SER A 155 5.15 18.12 -3.13
C SER A 155 6.60 17.80 -2.81
N TRP A 156 7.31 17.10 -3.69
CA TRP A 156 8.74 16.85 -3.55
C TRP A 156 9.58 18.12 -3.67
N ASP A 157 9.19 19.06 -4.55
CA ASP A 157 9.83 20.38 -4.67
C ASP A 157 9.68 21.21 -3.39
N LEU A 158 8.48 21.24 -2.78
CA LEU A 158 8.25 21.92 -1.51
C LEU A 158 9.07 21.31 -0.36
N LEU A 159 9.23 19.99 -0.33
CA LEU A 159 10.12 19.31 0.63
C LEU A 159 11.57 19.75 0.51
N CYS A 160 12.03 20.09 -0.69
CA CYS A 160 13.38 20.64 -0.89
C CYS A 160 13.48 22.13 -0.53
N ARG A 161 12.38 22.92 -0.69
CA ARG A 161 12.40 24.40 -0.50
C ARG A 161 12.18 24.83 0.94
N ILE A 162 11.18 24.24 1.60
CA ILE A 162 10.73 24.68 2.92
C ILE A 162 10.61 23.53 3.93
N PRO A 163 11.56 22.57 3.99
CA PRO A 163 11.45 21.40 4.86
C PRO A 163 11.24 21.79 6.33
N GLN A 164 11.81 22.91 6.75
CA GLN A 164 11.70 23.43 8.12
C GLN A 164 10.29 23.93 8.48
N ARG A 165 9.36 24.04 7.52
CA ARG A 165 7.97 24.43 7.76
C ARG A 165 7.01 23.25 7.76
N ILE A 166 7.41 22.13 7.17
CA ILE A 166 6.51 21.00 6.86
C ILE A 166 6.48 20.00 8.02
N ALA A 167 5.28 19.66 8.46
CA ALA A 167 5.05 18.61 9.46
C ALA A 167 4.97 17.22 8.81
N ALA A 168 4.23 17.12 7.69
CA ALA A 168 4.18 15.89 6.89
C ALA A 168 3.96 16.19 5.41
N ALA A 169 4.43 15.28 4.55
CA ALA A 169 4.20 15.32 3.12
C ALA A 169 3.75 13.96 2.58
N LEU A 170 2.76 13.99 1.68
CA LEU A 170 2.15 12.82 1.06
C LEU A 170 2.20 12.97 -0.47
N PRO A 171 3.37 12.83 -1.10
CA PRO A 171 3.48 12.90 -2.56
C PRO A 171 2.95 11.62 -3.20
N VAL A 172 2.11 11.77 -4.24
CA VAL A 172 1.48 10.65 -4.95
C VAL A 172 1.92 10.66 -6.42
N CYS A 173 2.44 9.54 -6.92
CA CYS A 173 2.92 9.30 -8.28
C CYS A 173 3.67 10.48 -8.90
N GLY A 174 4.61 11.03 -8.14
CA GLY A 174 5.46 12.15 -8.55
C GLY A 174 6.93 11.77 -8.58
N GLY A 175 7.76 12.76 -8.89
CA GLY A 175 9.21 12.66 -8.89
C GLY A 175 9.86 13.96 -8.41
N GLY A 176 11.18 13.99 -8.35
CA GLY A 176 11.96 15.14 -7.93
C GLY A 176 13.46 14.86 -7.98
N ASP A 177 14.26 15.77 -7.44
CA ASP A 177 15.72 15.64 -7.38
C ASP A 177 16.16 14.83 -6.16
N SER A 178 16.53 13.57 -6.38
CA SER A 178 17.01 12.67 -5.32
C SER A 178 18.33 13.14 -4.69
N THR A 179 19.11 14.00 -5.36
CA THR A 179 20.37 14.56 -4.82
C THR A 179 20.12 15.68 -3.82
N LYS A 180 18.92 16.26 -3.80
CA LYS A 180 18.55 17.41 -2.92
C LYS A 180 17.64 17.01 -1.77
N ILE A 181 16.91 15.93 -1.88
CA ILE A 181 15.85 15.56 -0.92
C ILE A 181 16.38 15.28 0.50
N ALA A 182 17.67 15.04 0.67
CA ALA A 182 18.30 14.83 1.98
C ALA A 182 18.02 15.94 3.00
N VAL A 183 17.74 17.18 2.55
CA VAL A 183 17.37 18.31 3.42
C VAL A 183 16.06 18.07 4.17
N ALA A 184 15.19 17.20 3.65
CA ALA A 184 13.90 16.84 4.23
C ALA A 184 13.93 15.59 5.13
N LYS A 185 15.11 15.07 5.50
CA LYS A 185 15.26 13.83 6.30
C LYS A 185 14.52 13.82 7.64
N GLY A 186 14.25 15.01 8.20
CA GLY A 186 13.51 15.16 9.46
C GLY A 186 12.00 15.38 9.29
N VAL A 187 11.50 15.39 8.06
CA VAL A 187 10.07 15.55 7.78
C VAL A 187 9.41 14.17 7.71
N ALA A 188 8.20 14.05 8.27
CA ALA A 188 7.39 12.85 8.08
C ALA A 188 6.93 12.77 6.63
N VAL A 189 7.39 11.76 5.89
CA VAL A 189 7.01 11.53 4.48
C VAL A 189 6.33 10.18 4.34
N TRP A 190 5.17 10.15 3.67
CA TRP A 190 4.55 8.92 3.21
C TRP A 190 4.22 9.05 1.72
N ALA A 191 5.03 8.44 0.87
CA ALA A 191 4.88 8.51 -0.58
C ALA A 191 4.12 7.30 -1.12
N PHE A 192 3.47 7.50 -2.28
CA PHE A 192 2.62 6.50 -2.92
C PHE A 192 2.89 6.44 -4.42
N HIS A 193 2.89 5.22 -4.99
CA HIS A 193 3.05 5.03 -6.44
C HIS A 193 2.43 3.72 -6.93
N GLY A 194 1.97 3.71 -8.17
CA GLY A 194 1.56 2.48 -8.87
C GLY A 194 2.75 1.80 -9.55
N MET A 195 2.86 0.49 -9.44
CA MET A 195 3.98 -0.26 -10.05
C MET A 195 3.97 -0.22 -11.58
N GLU A 196 2.78 -0.11 -12.17
CA GLU A 196 2.60 -0.09 -13.63
C GLU A 196 2.42 1.34 -14.18
N ASP A 197 2.84 2.35 -13.44
CA ASP A 197 2.78 3.75 -13.88
C ASP A 197 3.76 3.99 -15.03
N THR A 198 3.22 4.27 -16.23
CA THR A 198 4.01 4.54 -17.42
C THR A 198 4.21 6.04 -17.69
N PRO A 199 3.26 6.94 -17.42
CA PRO A 199 3.49 8.39 -17.48
C PRO A 199 4.58 8.88 -16.54
N VAL A 200 4.56 8.42 -15.28
CA VAL A 200 5.60 8.72 -14.28
C VAL A 200 6.14 7.40 -13.76
N PRO A 201 7.33 6.96 -14.19
CA PRO A 201 7.88 5.68 -13.78
C PRO A 201 8.02 5.58 -12.26
N VAL A 202 7.62 4.44 -11.70
CA VAL A 202 7.69 4.14 -10.25
C VAL A 202 9.10 4.35 -9.67
N ALA A 203 10.14 4.21 -10.50
CA ALA A 203 11.53 4.48 -10.15
C ALA A 203 11.72 5.89 -9.58
N ARG A 204 10.94 6.89 -10.02
CA ARG A 204 11.04 8.26 -9.52
C ARG A 204 10.78 8.36 -8.01
N SER A 205 9.74 7.69 -7.51
CA SER A 205 9.48 7.63 -6.06
C SER A 205 10.51 6.77 -5.34
N ARG A 206 10.88 5.61 -5.90
CA ARG A 206 11.86 4.71 -5.27
C ARG A 206 13.20 5.39 -5.02
N GLU A 207 13.70 6.19 -5.98
CA GLU A 207 14.95 6.95 -5.86
C GLU A 207 14.90 7.99 -4.73
N LEU A 208 13.80 8.72 -4.61
CA LEU A 208 13.61 9.74 -3.57
C LEU A 208 13.50 9.09 -2.17
N ILE A 209 12.78 7.99 -2.06
CA ILE A 209 12.68 7.21 -0.81
C ILE A 209 14.03 6.67 -0.40
N ALA A 210 14.78 6.07 -1.33
CA ALA A 210 16.12 5.56 -1.06
C ALA A 210 17.08 6.68 -0.62
N ALA A 211 17.02 7.84 -1.26
CA ALA A 211 17.84 8.98 -0.92
C ALA A 211 17.52 9.55 0.49
N LEU A 212 16.22 9.61 0.86
CA LEU A 212 15.81 10.00 2.20
C LEU A 212 16.29 9.00 3.27
N GLN A 213 16.18 7.71 3.00
CA GLN A 213 16.66 6.65 3.90
C GLN A 213 18.19 6.71 4.05
N ALA A 214 18.92 6.88 2.96
CA ALA A 214 20.37 7.05 2.97
C ALA A 214 20.83 8.27 3.77
N ALA A 215 20.01 9.33 3.79
CA ALA A 215 20.24 10.53 4.62
C ALA A 215 19.90 10.37 6.11
N GLY A 216 19.36 9.20 6.51
CA GLY A 216 18.94 8.91 7.88
C GLY A 216 17.48 9.32 8.18
N GLY A 217 16.68 9.59 7.16
CA GLY A 217 15.23 9.76 7.30
C GLY A 217 14.49 8.42 7.38
N ALA A 218 13.25 8.46 7.84
CA ALA A 218 12.38 7.29 7.96
C ALA A 218 11.08 7.45 7.14
N PRO A 219 11.16 7.61 5.81
CA PRO A 219 9.98 7.79 4.98
C PRO A 219 9.17 6.48 4.91
N LEU A 220 7.85 6.61 4.93
CA LEU A 220 6.94 5.54 4.56
C LEU A 220 6.74 5.53 3.04
N TYR A 221 6.55 4.35 2.48
CA TYR A 221 6.27 4.18 1.06
C TYR A 221 5.25 3.06 0.84
N SER A 222 4.19 3.35 0.10
CA SER A 222 3.21 2.39 -0.36
C SER A 222 3.30 2.29 -1.87
N GLU A 223 3.66 1.10 -2.36
CA GLU A 223 3.70 0.79 -3.78
C GLU A 223 2.58 -0.19 -4.10
N TYR A 224 1.79 0.12 -5.13
CA TYR A 224 0.58 -0.62 -5.45
C TYR A 224 0.79 -1.53 -6.67
N PRO A 225 0.84 -2.86 -6.51
CA PRO A 225 0.87 -3.80 -7.63
C PRO A 225 -0.35 -3.62 -8.55
N TYR A 226 -0.15 -3.80 -9.87
CA TYR A 226 -1.18 -3.68 -10.90
C TYR A 226 -1.86 -2.32 -11.02
N VAL A 227 -1.38 -1.29 -10.30
CA VAL A 227 -1.90 0.07 -10.38
C VAL A 227 -1.03 0.88 -11.32
N LYS A 228 -1.69 1.56 -12.26
CA LYS A 228 -1.09 2.48 -13.22
C LYS A 228 -0.97 3.88 -12.62
N HIS A 229 -1.07 4.92 -13.46
CA HIS A 229 -0.89 6.31 -13.05
C HIS A 229 -1.92 6.82 -12.02
N ASP A 230 -3.10 6.24 -11.95
CA ASP A 230 -4.20 6.65 -11.05
C ASP A 230 -4.04 6.18 -9.59
N SER A 231 -2.81 5.99 -9.13
CA SER A 231 -2.51 5.55 -7.76
C SER A 231 -3.06 6.46 -6.65
N TRP A 232 -3.45 7.69 -6.97
CA TRP A 232 -4.14 8.59 -6.02
C TRP A 232 -5.47 8.04 -5.51
N THR A 233 -6.17 7.21 -6.29
CA THR A 233 -7.39 6.54 -5.85
C THR A 233 -7.10 5.63 -4.65
N ASN A 234 -6.03 4.85 -4.72
CA ASN A 234 -5.56 4.02 -3.60
C ASN A 234 -5.00 4.88 -2.46
N ALA A 235 -4.13 5.85 -2.76
CA ALA A 235 -3.47 6.68 -1.77
C ALA A 235 -4.46 7.46 -0.88
N TYR A 236 -5.41 8.19 -1.49
CA TYR A 236 -6.43 8.92 -0.74
C TYR A 236 -7.55 8.04 -0.17
N GLY A 237 -7.56 6.76 -0.50
CA GLY A 237 -8.41 5.73 0.09
C GLY A 237 -7.74 4.95 1.24
N GLU A 238 -6.46 5.20 1.55
CA GLU A 238 -5.78 4.52 2.66
C GLU A 238 -6.47 4.78 3.99
N PRO A 239 -6.88 3.75 4.73
CA PRO A 239 -7.66 3.93 5.97
C PRO A 239 -6.95 4.76 7.03
N GLU A 240 -5.63 4.63 7.12
CA GLU A 240 -4.81 5.29 8.14
C GLU A 240 -4.20 6.62 7.67
N LEU A 241 -4.40 7.03 6.41
CA LEU A 241 -3.78 8.22 5.81
C LEU A 241 -3.96 9.48 6.65
N LEU A 242 -5.22 9.81 6.93
CA LEU A 242 -5.56 11.04 7.67
C LEU A 242 -5.10 10.95 9.13
N ALA A 243 -5.28 9.80 9.77
CA ALA A 243 -4.82 9.60 11.13
C ALA A 243 -3.31 9.78 11.23
N TRP A 244 -2.55 9.21 10.28
CA TRP A 244 -1.10 9.36 10.23
C TRP A 244 -0.69 10.81 9.94
N MET A 245 -1.27 11.46 8.93
CA MET A 245 -0.93 12.83 8.55
C MET A 245 -1.16 13.81 9.70
N PHE A 246 -2.36 13.77 10.30
CA PHE A 246 -2.74 14.71 11.36
C PHE A 246 -2.07 14.45 12.72
N ALA A 247 -1.46 13.28 12.91
CA ALA A 247 -0.64 12.99 14.09
C ALA A 247 0.75 13.65 14.03
N GLN A 248 1.23 14.04 12.83
CA GLN A 248 2.55 14.62 12.66
C GLN A 248 2.60 16.08 13.09
N ARG A 249 3.73 16.48 13.65
CA ARG A 249 4.05 17.89 13.94
C ARG A 249 5.47 18.17 13.45
N ARG A 250 5.73 19.41 13.10
CA ARG A 250 7.06 19.87 12.67
C ARG A 250 8.12 19.48 13.71
N GLY A 251 9.15 18.78 13.25
CA GLY A 251 10.24 18.28 14.10
C GLY A 251 9.88 17.10 15.01
N GLN A 252 8.68 16.55 14.90
CA GLN A 252 8.22 15.38 15.66
C GLN A 252 7.57 14.36 14.71
N VAL A 253 8.31 13.32 14.37
CA VAL A 253 7.78 12.23 13.53
C VAL A 253 7.17 11.15 14.43
N VAL A 254 5.87 10.95 14.32
CA VAL A 254 5.16 9.86 15.01
C VAL A 254 5.23 8.60 14.15
N ALA A 255 5.78 7.53 14.71
CA ALA A 255 5.93 6.27 14.01
C ALA A 255 4.59 5.59 13.72
N TRP A 256 4.54 4.79 12.66
CA TRP A 256 3.35 4.09 12.17
C TRP A 256 2.66 3.25 13.26
N ASP A 257 3.42 2.47 14.01
CA ASP A 257 2.94 1.57 15.07
C ASP A 257 2.28 2.28 16.25
N LYS A 258 2.46 3.60 16.39
CA LYS A 258 1.80 4.43 17.41
C LYS A 258 0.43 4.94 16.97
N ILE A 259 0.09 4.80 15.70
CA ILE A 259 -1.11 5.38 15.08
C ILE A 259 -2.04 4.29 14.56
N ALA A 260 -1.48 3.33 13.84
CA ALA A 260 -2.24 2.29 13.16
C ALA A 260 -2.73 1.20 14.12
N SER A 261 -3.86 0.58 13.77
CA SER A 261 -4.30 -0.66 14.41
C SER A 261 -3.21 -1.74 14.29
N PRO A 262 -2.99 -2.58 15.32
CA PRO A 262 -2.04 -3.70 15.24
C PRO A 262 -2.42 -4.74 14.17
N PHE A 263 -3.63 -4.66 13.65
CA PHE A 263 -4.12 -5.52 12.56
C PHE A 263 -4.10 -4.82 11.18
N ALA A 264 -3.80 -3.52 11.13
CA ALA A 264 -3.68 -2.80 9.88
C ALA A 264 -2.48 -3.33 9.07
N GLN A 265 -2.64 -3.36 7.76
CA GLN A 265 -1.51 -3.65 6.88
C GLN A 265 -0.57 -2.45 6.85
N PRO A 266 0.72 -2.61 7.19
CA PRO A 266 1.67 -1.51 7.14
C PRO A 266 1.95 -1.05 5.70
N PRO A 267 2.51 0.17 5.51
CA PRO A 267 3.10 0.60 4.24
C PRO A 267 4.15 -0.40 3.73
N SER A 268 4.28 -0.52 2.40
CA SER A 268 5.17 -1.52 1.77
C SER A 268 6.63 -1.42 2.26
N SER A 269 7.08 -0.21 2.61
CA SER A 269 8.44 0.03 3.12
C SER A 269 8.71 -0.54 4.50
N LEU A 270 7.67 -0.84 5.28
CA LEU A 270 7.82 -1.43 6.62
C LEU A 270 7.79 -2.95 6.61
N PHE A 271 7.41 -3.58 5.50
CA PHE A 271 7.47 -5.04 5.40
C PHE A 271 8.91 -5.53 5.38
N PRO A 272 9.23 -6.59 6.12
CA PRO A 272 10.57 -7.17 6.11
C PRO A 272 10.88 -7.85 4.78
N GLY A 273 12.14 -7.84 4.37
CA GLY A 273 12.63 -8.53 3.17
C GLY A 273 12.47 -7.77 1.87
N ALA A 274 12.71 -8.48 0.77
CA ALA A 274 12.65 -7.97 -0.59
C ALA A 274 11.47 -8.58 -1.37
N GLY A 275 11.17 -8.02 -2.54
CA GLY A 275 10.06 -8.46 -3.39
C GLY A 275 8.81 -7.60 -3.23
N THR A 276 7.76 -8.02 -3.87
CA THR A 276 6.47 -7.31 -3.90
C THR A 276 5.61 -7.59 -2.67
N VAL A 277 4.72 -6.65 -2.36
CA VAL A 277 3.69 -6.77 -1.31
C VAL A 277 2.36 -6.38 -1.93
N GLN A 278 1.35 -7.22 -1.80
CA GLN A 278 -0.01 -6.82 -2.16
C GLN A 278 -0.50 -5.73 -1.20
N SER A 279 -0.96 -4.60 -1.74
CA SER A 279 -1.28 -3.42 -0.94
C SER A 279 -2.50 -2.64 -1.46
N GLY A 280 -3.29 -3.23 -2.36
CA GLY A 280 -4.54 -2.62 -2.83
C GLY A 280 -5.58 -2.47 -1.71
N LEU A 281 -6.51 -1.51 -1.84
CA LEU A 281 -7.52 -1.23 -0.80
C LEU A 281 -8.34 -2.46 -0.40
N TRP A 282 -8.72 -3.30 -1.39
CA TRP A 282 -9.44 -4.56 -1.11
C TRP A 282 -8.62 -5.51 -0.22
N PHE A 283 -7.30 -5.59 -0.47
CA PHE A 283 -6.41 -6.46 0.27
C PHE A 283 -6.20 -5.96 1.70
N ARG A 284 -6.05 -4.65 1.89
CA ARG A 284 -5.93 -4.05 3.22
C ARG A 284 -7.13 -4.33 4.10
N GLY A 285 -8.33 -4.23 3.54
CA GLY A 285 -9.56 -4.60 4.24
C GLY A 285 -9.62 -6.08 4.59
N LEU A 286 -9.27 -6.94 3.64
CA LEU A 286 -9.20 -8.39 3.85
C LEU A 286 -8.15 -8.77 4.90
N TRP A 287 -6.93 -8.24 4.80
CA TRP A 287 -5.84 -8.44 5.74
C TRP A 287 -6.27 -8.10 7.17
N LYS A 288 -6.77 -6.87 7.36
CA LYS A 288 -7.22 -6.41 8.68
C LYS A 288 -8.34 -7.28 9.22
N GLY A 289 -9.39 -7.51 8.44
CA GLY A 289 -10.56 -8.29 8.86
C GLY A 289 -10.22 -9.74 9.25
N LYS A 290 -9.36 -10.41 8.48
CA LYS A 290 -8.88 -11.77 8.80
C LYS A 290 -8.09 -11.79 10.12
N ARG A 291 -7.16 -10.88 10.31
CA ARG A 291 -6.31 -10.83 11.51
C ARG A 291 -7.09 -10.43 12.77
N GLU A 292 -8.06 -9.53 12.64
CA GLU A 292 -8.99 -9.20 13.73
C GLU A 292 -9.84 -10.43 14.13
N GLN A 293 -10.32 -11.22 13.15
CA GLN A 293 -11.04 -12.45 13.44
C GLN A 293 -10.13 -13.48 14.12
N TRP A 294 -8.95 -13.75 13.57
CA TRP A 294 -8.00 -14.71 14.17
C TRP A 294 -7.52 -14.31 15.55
N ALA A 295 -7.48 -13.01 15.86
CA ALA A 295 -7.16 -12.57 17.21
C ALA A 295 -8.23 -12.99 18.23
N LYS A 296 -9.51 -13.03 17.82
CA LYS A 296 -10.61 -13.55 18.66
C LYS A 296 -10.52 -15.07 18.83
N ASP A 297 -10.13 -15.77 17.76
CA ASP A 297 -10.06 -17.24 17.73
C ASP A 297 -8.74 -17.78 18.33
N ARG A 298 -7.84 -16.91 18.78
CA ARG A 298 -6.46 -17.26 19.20
C ARG A 298 -6.41 -18.35 20.25
N GLU A 299 -7.26 -18.30 21.26
CA GLU A 299 -7.28 -19.29 22.34
C GLU A 299 -7.80 -20.65 21.86
N THR A 300 -8.83 -20.64 21.04
CA THR A 300 -9.38 -21.87 20.44
C THR A 300 -8.39 -22.53 19.50
N ASP A 301 -7.55 -21.76 18.82
CA ASP A 301 -6.59 -22.27 17.84
C ASP A 301 -5.21 -22.63 18.45
N GLN A 302 -5.03 -22.49 19.79
CA GLN A 302 -3.78 -22.91 20.44
C GLN A 302 -3.49 -24.39 20.19
N GLY A 303 -2.24 -24.69 19.80
CA GLY A 303 -1.79 -26.05 19.50
C GLY A 303 -2.37 -26.66 18.21
N ALA A 304 -2.96 -25.85 17.33
CA ALA A 304 -3.47 -26.34 16.05
C ALA A 304 -2.33 -26.68 15.07
N ILE A 305 -2.65 -27.49 14.07
CA ILE A 305 -1.86 -27.59 12.85
C ILE A 305 -2.24 -26.37 12.00
N VAL A 306 -1.30 -25.50 11.70
CA VAL A 306 -1.56 -24.24 11.02
C VAL A 306 -1.32 -24.38 9.52
N PHE A 307 -2.32 -24.07 8.72
CA PHE A 307 -2.20 -23.95 7.26
C PHE A 307 -1.97 -22.48 6.90
N PHE A 308 -0.75 -22.18 6.45
CA PHE A 308 -0.25 -20.83 6.28
C PHE A 308 0.04 -20.53 4.80
N GLY A 309 -0.60 -19.49 4.23
CA GLY A 309 -0.46 -19.22 2.79
C GLY A 309 -1.35 -18.11 2.26
N ASP A 310 -1.68 -18.22 0.99
CA ASP A 310 -2.42 -17.25 0.21
C ASP A 310 -3.90 -17.64 -0.05
N SER A 311 -4.43 -17.27 -1.23
CA SER A 311 -5.82 -17.57 -1.64
C SER A 311 -6.12 -19.05 -1.72
N ILE A 312 -5.17 -19.88 -2.12
CA ILE A 312 -5.34 -21.32 -2.20
C ILE A 312 -5.55 -21.91 -0.80
N THR A 313 -4.80 -21.44 0.18
CA THR A 313 -5.02 -21.81 1.58
C THR A 313 -6.32 -21.21 2.11
N GLN A 314 -6.59 -19.90 1.87
CA GLN A 314 -7.82 -19.25 2.34
C GLN A 314 -9.08 -19.94 1.81
N GLY A 315 -9.07 -20.34 0.54
CA GLY A 315 -10.20 -20.96 -0.16
C GLY A 315 -10.53 -22.39 0.29
N TRP A 316 -9.71 -22.99 1.15
CA TRP A 316 -9.91 -24.35 1.63
C TRP A 316 -11.02 -24.43 2.69
N ASN A 317 -12.27 -24.35 2.23
CA ASN A 317 -13.44 -24.28 3.12
C ASN A 317 -13.74 -25.59 3.85
N SER A 318 -13.32 -26.74 3.30
CA SER A 318 -13.48 -28.07 3.88
C SER A 318 -12.31 -28.51 4.77
N LEU A 319 -11.37 -27.62 5.10
CA LEU A 319 -10.12 -27.96 5.79
C LEU A 319 -10.34 -28.79 7.06
N ALA A 320 -11.29 -28.41 7.91
CA ALA A 320 -11.57 -29.13 9.16
C ALA A 320 -12.17 -30.52 8.91
N GLN A 321 -13.01 -30.66 7.89
CA GLN A 321 -13.58 -31.93 7.46
C GLN A 321 -12.54 -32.86 6.80
N ASP A 322 -11.60 -32.26 6.10
CA ASP A 322 -10.53 -32.95 5.38
C ASP A 322 -9.45 -33.52 6.32
N PHE A 323 -9.34 -33.01 7.55
CA PHE A 323 -8.42 -33.47 8.61
C PHE A 323 -9.18 -33.88 9.87
N PRO A 324 -10.03 -34.93 9.82
CA PRO A 324 -10.87 -35.36 10.95
C PRO A 324 -10.02 -35.79 12.15
N GLY A 325 -10.42 -35.37 13.32
CA GLY A 325 -9.71 -35.65 14.58
C GLY A 325 -8.48 -34.78 14.83
N MET A 326 -8.14 -33.88 13.91
CA MET A 326 -7.05 -32.92 14.08
C MET A 326 -7.60 -31.53 14.29
N LYS A 327 -7.00 -30.79 15.22
CA LYS A 327 -7.23 -29.34 15.35
C LYS A 327 -6.45 -28.63 14.25
N VAL A 328 -7.13 -27.99 13.32
CA VAL A 328 -6.52 -27.24 12.21
C VAL A 328 -6.90 -25.76 12.25
N ALA A 329 -6.02 -24.89 11.82
CA ALA A 329 -6.25 -23.45 11.74
C ALA A 329 -5.85 -22.94 10.34
N ASN A 330 -6.81 -22.34 9.61
CA ASN A 330 -6.54 -21.71 8.32
C ASN A 330 -6.01 -20.28 8.52
N ARG A 331 -4.82 -20.02 8.04
CA ARG A 331 -4.14 -18.71 8.06
C ARG A 331 -3.78 -18.25 6.65
N GLY A 332 -4.66 -18.52 5.69
CA GLY A 332 -4.56 -18.01 4.31
C GLY A 332 -5.15 -16.62 4.15
N ILE A 333 -4.49 -15.75 3.37
CA ILE A 333 -5.01 -14.47 2.91
C ILE A 333 -4.87 -14.38 1.39
N SER A 334 -5.99 -14.21 0.69
CA SER A 334 -5.99 -14.12 -0.79
C SER A 334 -5.12 -12.98 -1.28
N GLY A 335 -4.21 -13.30 -2.21
CA GLY A 335 -3.27 -12.31 -2.78
C GLY A 335 -1.99 -12.12 -1.99
N ASP A 336 -1.82 -12.80 -0.85
CA ASP A 336 -0.63 -12.65 -0.01
C ASP A 336 0.64 -13.17 -0.67
N THR A 337 1.78 -12.60 -0.28
CA THR A 337 3.11 -12.91 -0.77
C THR A 337 4.00 -13.40 0.36
N THR A 338 5.18 -13.92 0.05
CA THR A 338 6.15 -14.34 1.07
C THR A 338 6.54 -13.18 2.00
N ARG A 339 6.62 -11.94 1.51
CA ARG A 339 6.84 -10.76 2.37
C ARG A 339 5.69 -10.53 3.34
N GLY A 340 4.45 -10.71 2.88
CA GLY A 340 3.27 -10.62 3.74
C GLY A 340 3.29 -11.69 4.82
N LEU A 341 3.59 -12.94 4.46
CA LEU A 341 3.73 -14.02 5.45
C LEU A 341 4.78 -13.70 6.51
N ARG A 342 5.94 -13.13 6.12
CA ARG A 342 6.99 -12.74 7.07
C ARG A 342 6.51 -11.70 8.08
N GLU A 343 5.72 -10.72 7.63
CA GLU A 343 5.16 -9.69 8.51
C GLU A 343 4.24 -10.28 9.58
N ARG A 344 3.49 -11.34 9.24
CA ARG A 344 2.44 -11.86 10.12
C ARG A 344 2.73 -13.20 10.78
N VAL A 345 3.87 -13.86 10.47
CA VAL A 345 4.20 -15.20 11.01
C VAL A 345 4.19 -15.23 12.53
N GLN A 346 4.73 -14.19 13.18
CA GLN A 346 4.80 -14.09 14.63
C GLN A 346 3.42 -14.06 15.29
N GLY A 347 2.54 -13.19 14.81
CA GLY A 347 1.21 -12.97 15.40
C GLY A 347 0.17 -14.03 15.03
N ASP A 348 0.25 -14.53 13.81
CA ASP A 348 -0.80 -15.37 13.22
C ASP A 348 -0.47 -16.88 13.30
N VAL A 349 0.81 -17.24 13.49
CA VAL A 349 1.27 -18.64 13.52
C VAL A 349 2.00 -18.95 14.81
N ILE A 350 3.12 -18.30 15.11
CA ILE A 350 3.98 -18.63 16.27
C ILE A 350 3.23 -18.44 17.59
N ALA A 351 2.41 -17.39 17.70
CA ALA A 351 1.59 -17.12 18.88
C ALA A 351 0.56 -18.23 19.20
N LEU A 352 0.27 -19.11 18.23
CA LEU A 352 -0.62 -20.28 18.43
C LEU A 352 0.11 -21.49 19.02
N LYS A 353 1.44 -21.46 19.15
CA LYS A 353 2.26 -22.62 19.54
C LYS A 353 1.88 -23.86 18.74
N PRO A 354 1.98 -23.82 17.40
CA PRO A 354 1.44 -24.85 16.53
C PRO A 354 2.12 -26.22 16.77
N ARG A 355 1.37 -27.31 16.54
CA ARG A 355 1.93 -28.67 16.52
C ARG A 355 2.67 -28.98 15.24
N ALA A 356 2.23 -28.41 14.13
CA ALA A 356 2.88 -28.42 12.82
C ALA A 356 2.42 -27.23 12.00
N VAL A 357 3.18 -26.86 10.96
CA VAL A 357 2.83 -25.80 10.03
C VAL A 357 2.89 -26.36 8.60
N SER A 358 1.82 -26.20 7.83
CA SER A 358 1.79 -26.48 6.39
C SER A 358 1.81 -25.16 5.63
N ILE A 359 2.82 -24.94 4.77
CA ILE A 359 3.01 -23.69 4.05
C ILE A 359 2.81 -23.90 2.55
N LEU A 360 1.97 -23.08 1.92
CA LEU A 360 1.87 -22.95 0.46
C LEU A 360 1.87 -21.48 0.10
N ILE A 361 2.93 -21.03 -0.59
CA ILE A 361 3.14 -19.61 -0.93
C ILE A 361 4.10 -19.47 -2.10
N GLY A 362 4.04 -18.37 -2.83
CA GLY A 362 5.00 -17.98 -3.88
C GLY A 362 4.34 -17.66 -5.22
N THR A 363 3.12 -18.14 -5.47
CA THR A 363 2.44 -17.90 -6.75
C THR A 363 2.17 -16.41 -6.99
N ASN A 364 1.77 -15.67 -5.95
CA ASN A 364 1.51 -14.22 -6.06
C ASN A 364 2.81 -13.42 -6.17
N ASP A 365 3.86 -13.83 -5.49
CA ASP A 365 5.20 -13.25 -5.62
C ASP A 365 5.66 -13.26 -7.08
N LEU A 366 5.61 -14.44 -7.74
CA LEU A 366 5.99 -14.61 -9.13
C LEU A 366 5.08 -13.81 -10.09
N ASP A 367 3.77 -13.78 -9.84
CA ASP A 367 2.79 -13.02 -10.63
C ASP A 367 3.06 -11.51 -10.58
N GLN A 368 3.51 -11.02 -9.43
CA GLN A 368 3.87 -9.62 -9.20
C GLN A 368 5.32 -9.28 -9.59
N GLY A 369 6.04 -10.22 -10.21
CA GLY A 369 7.38 -9.99 -10.74
C GLY A 369 8.51 -10.14 -9.74
N THR A 370 8.27 -10.72 -8.56
CA THR A 370 9.36 -11.10 -7.65
C THR A 370 10.13 -12.28 -8.22
N GLU A 371 11.45 -12.24 -8.21
CA GLU A 371 12.27 -13.31 -8.73
C GLU A 371 12.33 -14.53 -7.78
N PRO A 372 12.43 -15.77 -8.31
CA PRO A 372 12.35 -17.01 -7.52
C PRO A 372 13.33 -17.07 -6.34
N ASP A 373 14.55 -16.58 -6.50
CA ASP A 373 15.57 -16.58 -5.44
C ASP A 373 15.18 -15.66 -4.26
N VAL A 374 14.50 -14.55 -4.53
CA VAL A 374 13.99 -13.65 -3.50
C VAL A 374 12.85 -14.32 -2.73
N VAL A 375 11.96 -15.03 -3.44
CA VAL A 375 10.86 -15.79 -2.83
C VAL A 375 11.41 -16.89 -1.91
N ALA A 376 12.39 -17.66 -2.40
CA ALA A 376 13.04 -18.72 -1.62
C ALA A 376 13.72 -18.18 -0.36
N LYS A 377 14.45 -17.06 -0.46
CA LYS A 377 15.08 -16.38 0.69
C LYS A 377 14.04 -15.93 1.72
N ASN A 378 12.90 -15.37 1.30
CA ASN A 378 11.83 -14.99 2.22
C ASN A 378 11.26 -16.22 2.94
N LEU A 379 11.01 -17.33 2.24
CA LEU A 379 10.51 -18.57 2.85
C LEU A 379 11.53 -19.15 3.84
N LYS A 380 12.83 -19.10 3.52
CA LYS A 380 13.90 -19.54 4.43
C LYS A 380 13.85 -18.79 5.76
N ILE A 381 13.60 -17.47 5.73
CA ILE A 381 13.51 -16.68 6.95
C ILE A 381 12.22 -17.00 7.73
N ILE A 382 11.08 -17.22 7.05
CA ILE A 382 9.85 -17.68 7.70
C ILE A 382 10.09 -18.99 8.46
N VAL A 383 10.75 -19.96 7.82
CA VAL A 383 11.10 -21.25 8.43
C VAL A 383 12.07 -21.06 9.61
N ALA A 384 13.06 -20.18 9.45
CA ALA A 384 13.99 -19.86 10.55
C ALA A 384 13.27 -19.24 11.76
N ASP A 385 12.32 -18.32 11.56
CA ASP A 385 11.52 -17.72 12.62
C ASP A 385 10.66 -18.77 13.34
N LEU A 386 10.05 -19.70 12.60
CA LEU A 386 9.29 -20.81 13.15
C LEU A 386 10.17 -21.75 14.00
N LEU A 387 11.36 -22.11 13.49
CA LEU A 387 12.29 -23.00 14.19
C LEU A 387 13.01 -22.31 15.34
N HIS A 388 13.19 -20.99 15.29
CA HIS A 388 13.68 -20.23 16.43
C HIS A 388 12.68 -20.29 17.61
N ALA A 389 11.39 -20.22 17.34
CA ALA A 389 10.34 -20.35 18.33
C ALA A 389 10.18 -21.79 18.85
N ASN A 390 10.34 -22.78 18.00
CA ASN A 390 10.32 -24.21 18.35
C ASN A 390 11.25 -25.00 17.41
N PRO A 391 12.45 -25.34 17.87
CA PRO A 391 13.45 -26.05 17.04
C PRO A 391 13.03 -27.44 16.55
N LYS A 392 11.97 -28.01 17.12
CA LYS A 392 11.42 -29.33 16.77
C LYS A 392 10.11 -29.24 16.00
N LEU A 393 9.68 -28.02 15.61
CA LEU A 393 8.41 -27.82 14.91
C LEU A 393 8.43 -28.51 13.54
N PRO A 394 7.51 -29.46 13.30
CA PRO A 394 7.36 -30.01 11.96
C PRO A 394 6.79 -28.99 10.99
N ILE A 395 7.45 -28.85 9.85
CA ILE A 395 7.04 -27.92 8.78
C ILE A 395 6.84 -28.71 7.49
N VAL A 396 5.68 -28.59 6.88
CA VAL A 396 5.41 -29.15 5.56
C VAL A 396 5.38 -28.03 4.55
N ILE A 397 6.33 -28.03 3.61
CA ILE A 397 6.33 -27.09 2.48
C ILE A 397 5.63 -27.78 1.32
N ASN A 398 4.51 -27.21 0.89
CA ASN A 398 3.86 -27.62 -0.35
C ASN A 398 4.54 -26.88 -1.50
N LYS A 399 5.07 -27.60 -2.48
CA LYS A 399 5.64 -26.98 -3.68
C LYS A 399 4.58 -26.11 -4.37
N VAL A 400 5.01 -25.00 -4.96
CA VAL A 400 4.09 -24.12 -5.66
C VAL A 400 3.38 -24.88 -6.78
N MET A 401 2.05 -24.84 -6.78
CA MET A 401 1.22 -25.56 -7.73
C MET A 401 1.34 -24.98 -9.14
N PRO A 402 1.14 -25.78 -10.19
CA PRO A 402 1.06 -25.27 -11.55
C PRO A 402 -0.11 -24.32 -11.73
N ARG A 403 0.04 -23.35 -12.62
CA ARG A 403 -1.02 -22.43 -13.01
C ARG A 403 -0.91 -22.05 -14.48
N ALA A 404 -1.98 -21.48 -15.05
CA ALA A 404 -1.92 -20.96 -16.42
C ALA A 404 -0.91 -19.84 -16.56
N ALA A 405 -0.15 -19.90 -17.64
CA ALA A 405 0.77 -18.85 -18.00
C ALA A 405 0.01 -17.60 -18.46
N LYS A 406 0.12 -16.49 -17.71
CA LYS A 406 0.00 -15.18 -18.33
C LYS A 406 1.30 -14.97 -19.12
N ALA A 407 1.25 -15.02 -20.45
CA ALA A 407 2.42 -14.80 -21.33
C ALA A 407 3.58 -15.82 -21.29
N GLY A 408 3.33 -17.12 -21.17
CA GLY A 408 4.26 -18.18 -21.59
C GLY A 408 5.49 -18.50 -20.72
N LYS A 409 5.78 -17.77 -19.66
CA LYS A 409 7.01 -17.94 -18.85
C LYS A 409 6.79 -18.42 -17.41
N PHE A 410 5.57 -18.68 -17.00
CA PHE A 410 5.26 -19.00 -15.61
C PHE A 410 5.68 -20.39 -15.15
N PRO A 411 5.54 -21.47 -15.96
CA PRO A 411 5.98 -22.81 -15.55
C PRO A 411 7.44 -22.85 -15.18
N ASP A 412 8.32 -22.20 -15.97
CA ASP A 412 9.76 -22.18 -15.73
C ASP A 412 10.13 -21.47 -14.41
N LYS A 413 9.45 -20.37 -14.07
CA LYS A 413 9.68 -19.69 -12.79
C LYS A 413 9.21 -20.53 -11.60
N ILE A 414 8.08 -21.24 -11.72
CA ILE A 414 7.57 -22.12 -10.66
C ILE A 414 8.51 -23.32 -10.46
N THR A 415 8.96 -23.97 -11.53
CA THR A 415 9.92 -25.09 -11.42
C THR A 415 11.24 -24.64 -10.82
N THR A 416 11.74 -23.47 -11.23
CA THR A 416 12.94 -22.86 -10.62
C THR A 416 12.73 -22.61 -9.14
N LEU A 417 11.59 -22.03 -8.73
CA LEU A 417 11.30 -21.75 -7.32
C LEU A 417 11.20 -23.04 -6.50
N ASN A 418 10.50 -24.06 -7.03
CA ASN A 418 10.36 -25.35 -6.36
C ASN A 418 11.71 -26.06 -6.18
N ALA A 419 12.60 -25.97 -7.16
CA ALA A 419 13.98 -26.50 -7.04
C ALA A 419 14.80 -25.71 -5.99
N LEU A 420 14.66 -24.38 -5.93
CA LEU A 420 15.28 -23.57 -4.90
C LEU A 420 14.78 -23.92 -3.50
N PHE A 421 13.49 -24.22 -3.34
CA PHE A 421 12.95 -24.70 -2.05
C PHE A 421 13.61 -26.00 -1.63
N GLU A 422 13.73 -26.98 -2.53
CA GLU A 422 14.43 -28.25 -2.22
C GLU A 422 15.86 -28.01 -1.78
N MET A 423 16.63 -27.19 -2.53
CA MET A 423 18.02 -26.86 -2.18
C MET A 423 18.16 -26.17 -0.81
N GLU A 424 17.27 -25.21 -0.52
CA GLU A 424 17.35 -24.40 0.71
C GLU A 424 17.02 -25.20 1.97
N PHE A 425 16.22 -26.28 1.87
CA PHE A 425 15.72 -27.02 3.01
C PHE A 425 16.17 -28.48 3.09
N ASP A 426 17.07 -28.94 2.21
CA ASP A 426 17.57 -30.31 2.16
C ASP A 426 18.17 -30.77 3.51
N GLU A 427 18.86 -29.88 4.22
CA GLU A 427 19.49 -30.15 5.51
C GLU A 427 18.60 -29.91 6.74
N TYR A 428 17.30 -29.58 6.55
CA TYR A 428 16.39 -29.28 7.64
C TYR A 428 15.57 -30.51 8.06
N PRO A 429 15.91 -31.21 9.15
CA PRO A 429 15.29 -32.50 9.50
C PRO A 429 13.81 -32.37 9.90
N THR A 430 13.35 -31.18 10.22
CA THR A 430 11.95 -30.90 10.57
C THR A 430 11.11 -30.46 9.39
N VAL A 431 11.72 -30.26 8.20
CA VAL A 431 11.02 -29.86 6.98
C VAL A 431 10.73 -31.10 6.13
N THR A 432 9.50 -31.21 5.67
CA THR A 432 9.02 -32.26 4.75
C THR A 432 8.34 -31.58 3.57
N PHE A 433 8.53 -32.10 2.36
CA PHE A 433 7.85 -31.61 1.18
C PHE A 433 6.58 -32.41 0.86
N CYS A 434 5.51 -31.69 0.44
CA CYS A 434 4.42 -32.23 -0.31
C CYS A 434 4.56 -31.78 -1.77
N ASP A 435 4.78 -32.72 -2.70
CA ASP A 435 5.04 -32.38 -4.11
C ASP A 435 3.74 -32.10 -4.88
N THR A 436 3.12 -30.96 -4.58
CA THR A 436 1.90 -30.50 -5.25
C THR A 436 2.15 -30.12 -6.71
N TRP A 437 3.39 -29.80 -7.10
CA TRP A 437 3.73 -29.60 -8.50
C TRP A 437 3.55 -30.90 -9.29
N LYS A 438 4.22 -31.98 -8.88
CA LYS A 438 4.10 -33.29 -9.52
C LYS A 438 2.67 -33.83 -9.50
N LEU A 439 1.91 -33.50 -8.46
CA LEU A 439 0.53 -33.93 -8.31
C LEU A 439 -0.39 -33.32 -9.36
N PHE A 440 -0.15 -32.06 -9.79
CA PHE A 440 -1.09 -31.30 -10.60
C PHE A 440 -0.57 -30.82 -11.95
N ALA A 441 0.74 -30.86 -12.20
CA ALA A 441 1.31 -30.43 -13.47
C ALA A 441 1.07 -31.45 -14.56
N ALA A 442 0.57 -30.99 -15.71
CA ALA A 442 0.59 -31.72 -16.96
C ALA A 442 1.98 -31.62 -17.61
N ASP A 443 2.19 -32.32 -18.72
CA ASP A 443 3.47 -32.34 -19.43
C ASP A 443 3.94 -30.95 -19.89
N ASP A 444 3.02 -30.03 -20.13
CA ASP A 444 3.27 -28.63 -20.47
C ASP A 444 3.49 -27.71 -19.24
N GLY A 445 3.50 -28.27 -18.04
CA GLY A 445 3.66 -27.55 -16.79
C GLY A 445 2.44 -26.75 -16.33
N GLN A 446 1.28 -26.93 -16.98
CA GLN A 446 0.04 -26.25 -16.59
C GLN A 446 -0.85 -27.16 -15.74
N CYS A 447 -1.81 -26.57 -15.02
CA CYS A 447 -2.83 -27.30 -14.30
C CYS A 447 -4.03 -27.65 -15.22
N ALA A 448 -4.77 -28.70 -14.87
CA ALA A 448 -5.97 -29.10 -15.60
C ALA A 448 -7.19 -28.27 -15.16
N LYS A 449 -7.99 -27.77 -16.13
CA LYS A 449 -9.24 -27.03 -15.85
C LYS A 449 -10.25 -27.81 -15.02
N ALA A 450 -10.25 -29.13 -15.12
CA ALA A 450 -11.13 -29.98 -14.34
C ALA A 450 -10.91 -29.83 -12.83
N GLU A 451 -9.69 -29.58 -12.41
CA GLU A 451 -9.29 -29.40 -11.00
C GLU A 451 -9.09 -27.92 -10.65
N PHE A 452 -8.75 -27.07 -11.63
CA PHE A 452 -8.49 -25.63 -11.49
C PHE A 452 -9.30 -24.82 -12.51
N PRO A 453 -10.60 -24.53 -12.25
CA PRO A 453 -11.48 -23.90 -13.23
C PRO A 453 -11.01 -22.55 -13.76
N ASP A 454 -10.34 -21.76 -12.93
CA ASP A 454 -9.73 -20.47 -13.27
C ASP A 454 -8.21 -20.58 -13.55
N MET A 455 -7.71 -21.81 -13.67
CA MET A 455 -6.28 -22.12 -13.90
C MET A 455 -5.34 -21.64 -12.80
N LEU A 456 -5.85 -21.46 -11.57
CA LEU A 456 -5.07 -21.06 -10.40
C LEU A 456 -5.57 -21.70 -9.10
N HIS A 457 -6.88 -21.67 -8.85
CA HIS A 457 -7.47 -22.13 -7.59
C HIS A 457 -8.08 -23.53 -7.73
N PRO A 458 -7.70 -24.48 -6.85
CA PRO A 458 -8.32 -25.79 -6.85
C PRO A 458 -9.81 -25.72 -6.54
N ASN A 459 -10.61 -26.52 -7.23
CA ASN A 459 -11.98 -26.82 -6.85
C ASN A 459 -12.03 -27.98 -5.84
N ALA A 460 -13.23 -28.45 -5.48
CA ALA A 460 -13.40 -29.56 -4.53
C ALA A 460 -12.61 -30.82 -4.93
N ALA A 461 -12.54 -31.15 -6.23
CA ALA A 461 -11.78 -32.30 -6.72
C ALA A 461 -10.26 -32.10 -6.56
N GLY A 462 -9.78 -30.88 -6.86
CA GLY A 462 -8.38 -30.52 -6.65
C GLY A 462 -7.99 -30.57 -5.17
N TYR A 463 -8.81 -30.03 -4.27
CA TYR A 463 -8.55 -30.16 -2.82
C TYR A 463 -8.58 -31.62 -2.36
N ALA A 464 -9.53 -32.43 -2.80
CA ALA A 464 -9.59 -33.85 -2.43
C ALA A 464 -8.33 -34.61 -2.87
N LYS A 465 -7.82 -34.33 -4.06
CA LYS A 465 -6.57 -34.92 -4.58
C LYS A 465 -5.37 -34.45 -3.74
N TRP A 466 -5.29 -33.17 -3.37
CA TRP A 466 -4.24 -32.67 -2.51
C TRP A 466 -4.30 -33.26 -1.09
N VAL A 467 -5.50 -33.38 -0.51
CA VAL A 467 -5.72 -34.04 0.79
C VAL A 467 -5.20 -35.47 0.80
N ALA A 468 -5.47 -36.24 -0.25
CA ALA A 468 -5.02 -37.64 -0.34
C ALA A 468 -3.49 -37.77 -0.24
N GLU A 469 -2.74 -36.78 -0.76
CA GLU A 469 -1.27 -36.74 -0.67
C GLU A 469 -0.78 -36.09 0.63
N LEU A 470 -1.40 -35.00 1.07
CA LEU A 470 -0.92 -34.20 2.21
C LEU A 470 -1.27 -34.83 3.58
N ARG A 471 -2.46 -35.43 3.73
CA ARG A 471 -2.92 -35.96 5.02
C ARG A 471 -1.96 -37.00 5.62
N PRO A 472 -1.47 -38.03 4.87
CA PRO A 472 -0.52 -38.99 5.43
C PRO A 472 0.79 -38.32 5.90
N ILE A 473 1.22 -37.25 5.24
CA ILE A 473 2.40 -36.48 5.65
C ILE A 473 2.11 -35.80 7.00
N ILE A 474 1.02 -35.06 7.11
CA ILE A 474 0.61 -34.36 8.33
C ILE A 474 0.43 -35.34 9.49
N GLU A 475 -0.26 -36.48 9.28
CA GLU A 475 -0.46 -37.53 10.30
C GLU A 475 0.84 -38.11 10.83
N ARG A 476 1.86 -38.20 9.98
CA ARG A 476 3.19 -38.69 10.37
C ARG A 476 3.98 -37.67 11.17
N VAL A 477 3.96 -36.38 10.76
CA VAL A 477 4.84 -35.35 11.34
C VAL A 477 4.24 -34.64 12.54
N ALA A 478 2.91 -34.61 12.69
CA ALA A 478 2.22 -33.91 13.77
C ALA A 478 1.88 -34.85 14.98
N LYS A 479 2.46 -36.06 15.01
CA LYS A 479 2.39 -36.97 16.17
C LYS A 479 3.23 -36.41 17.29
#